data_76bd28f8bd8e491f1dfc31c272325dce
#
_entry.id   76bd28f8bd8e491f1dfc31c272325dce
#
_cell.length_a   1.000
_cell.length_b   1.000
_cell.length_c   1.000
_cell.angle_alpha   90.00
_cell.angle_beta   90.00
_cell.angle_gamma   90.00
#
_symmetry.space_group_name_H-M   'P 1'
#
loop_
_entity.id
_entity.type
_entity.pdbx_description
1 polymer ?
#
loop_
_entity_poly.entity_id
_entity_poly.type
_entity_poly.pdbx_seq_one_letter_code
_entity_poly.pdbx_strand_id
1 'polypeptide(L)'
;MARKAPASTTLTVLRTETIGEHFVRVVLGGDGFGEFPARPETDSYVKIELAAGDETVVRTYTVRRVDPDAREIWIDFVVHGDEGVAGPWARSVQPGTQVVVRGPGAGYRPDRSADFHLLAGDE
;
A
#
# COMPACT_ATOMS: atom_id res chain seq x y z
N MET A 1 -4.14 1.48 -29.33
CA MET A 1 -2.87 1.24 -28.61
C MET A 1 -3.14 0.48 -27.32
N ALA A 2 -2.44 -0.61 -27.11
CA ALA A 2 -2.53 -1.34 -25.83
C ALA A 2 -1.93 -0.49 -24.69
N ARG A 3 -2.65 -0.39 -23.58
CA ARG A 3 -2.08 0.19 -22.35
C ARG A 3 -0.95 -0.70 -21.86
N LYS A 4 0.19 -0.10 -21.56
CA LYS A 4 1.27 -0.82 -20.89
C LYS A 4 0.78 -1.30 -19.54
N ALA A 5 1.00 -2.56 -19.22
CA ALA A 5 0.68 -3.09 -17.90
C ALA A 5 1.41 -2.26 -16.82
N PRO A 6 0.77 -1.99 -15.68
CA PRO A 6 1.44 -1.28 -14.59
C PRO A 6 2.68 -2.07 -14.13
N ALA A 7 3.70 -1.34 -13.70
CA ALA A 7 4.89 -1.96 -13.14
C ALA A 7 4.50 -2.88 -11.97
N SER A 8 5.16 -4.01 -11.88
CA SER A 8 4.95 -4.99 -10.81
C SER A 8 6.27 -5.17 -10.07
N THR A 9 6.22 -5.05 -8.76
CA THR A 9 7.39 -5.17 -7.89
C THR A 9 7.08 -6.16 -6.79
N THR A 10 8.01 -7.07 -6.51
CA THR A 10 7.90 -7.96 -5.36
C THR A 10 8.58 -7.30 -4.17
N LEU A 11 7.79 -7.00 -3.13
CA LEU A 11 8.29 -6.44 -1.88
C LEU A 11 8.17 -7.48 -0.76
N THR A 12 8.89 -7.25 0.32
CA THR A 12 8.88 -8.11 1.49
C THR A 12 8.21 -7.39 2.65
N VAL A 13 7.34 -8.08 3.37
CA VAL A 13 6.80 -7.58 4.64
C VAL A 13 7.94 -7.48 5.64
N LEU A 14 8.23 -6.27 6.10
CA LEU A 14 9.28 -6.02 7.09
C LEU A 14 8.73 -6.14 8.52
N ARG A 15 7.55 -5.56 8.74
CA ARG A 15 6.84 -5.59 10.03
C ARG A 15 5.39 -5.19 9.85
N THR A 16 4.62 -5.42 10.89
CA THR A 16 3.25 -4.90 11.03
C THR A 16 3.14 -4.09 12.32
N GLU A 17 2.29 -3.08 12.31
CA GLU A 17 2.04 -2.21 13.45
C GLU A 17 0.53 -2.01 13.62
N THR A 18 0.02 -2.17 14.83
CA THR A 18 -1.37 -1.85 15.15
C THR A 18 -1.50 -0.35 15.37
N ILE A 19 -2.37 0.30 14.62
CA ILE A 19 -2.63 1.74 14.69
C ILE A 19 -4.05 1.95 15.22
N GLY A 20 -4.18 2.24 16.49
CA GLY A 20 -5.49 2.34 17.14
C GLY A 20 -6.26 1.02 17.10
N GLU A 21 -7.58 1.10 17.06
CA GLU A 21 -8.44 -0.09 17.11
C GLU A 21 -8.73 -0.71 15.73
N HIS A 22 -8.64 0.11 14.68
CA HIS A 22 -9.20 -0.25 13.38
C HIS A 22 -8.20 -0.35 12.24
N PHE A 23 -6.92 -0.11 12.51
CA PHE A 23 -5.91 -0.15 11.45
C PHE A 23 -4.76 -1.08 11.79
N VAL A 24 -4.29 -1.77 10.78
CA VAL A 24 -3.00 -2.44 10.78
C VAL A 24 -2.14 -1.84 9.68
N ARG A 25 -1.01 -1.30 10.05
CA ARG A 25 0.02 -0.86 9.12
C ARG A 25 0.90 -2.03 8.73
N VAL A 26 0.99 -2.28 7.44
CA VAL A 26 1.96 -3.23 6.90
C VAL A 26 3.08 -2.44 6.24
N VAL A 27 4.29 -2.68 6.68
CA VAL A 27 5.49 -2.02 6.15
C VAL A 27 6.17 -2.97 5.18
N LEU A 28 6.30 -2.53 3.95
CA LEU A 28 6.87 -3.29 2.85
C LEU A 28 8.20 -2.69 2.40
N GLY A 29 9.15 -3.52 2.06
CA GLY A 29 10.47 -3.10 1.59
C GLY A 29 11.27 -4.28 1.08
N GLY A 30 12.51 -4.42 1.53
CA GLY A 30 13.39 -5.50 1.14
C GLY A 30 14.11 -5.26 -0.17
N ASP A 31 14.67 -6.32 -0.75
CA ASP A 31 15.53 -6.23 -1.94
C ASP A 31 14.83 -5.61 -3.15
N GLY A 32 13.52 -5.83 -3.29
CA GLY A 32 12.73 -5.27 -4.38
C GLY A 32 12.44 -3.78 -4.28
N PHE A 33 12.71 -3.14 -3.15
CA PHE A 33 12.40 -1.71 -2.95
C PHE A 33 13.04 -0.81 -4.01
N GLY A 34 14.26 -1.11 -4.44
CA GLY A 34 14.95 -0.33 -5.47
C GLY A 34 14.26 -0.32 -6.83
N GLU A 35 13.40 -1.29 -7.11
CA GLU A 35 12.62 -1.39 -8.33
C GLU A 35 11.22 -0.78 -8.20
N PHE A 36 10.80 -0.43 -6.98
CA PHE A 36 9.51 0.22 -6.76
C PHE A 36 9.56 1.67 -7.25
N PRO A 37 8.72 2.05 -8.23
CA PRO A 37 8.78 3.38 -8.83
C PRO A 37 8.06 4.40 -7.95
N ALA A 38 8.65 4.74 -6.81
CA ALA A 38 8.11 5.71 -5.86
C ALA A 38 7.83 7.06 -6.52
N ARG A 39 6.76 7.72 -6.11
CA ARG A 39 6.33 9.03 -6.62
C ARG A 39 6.24 10.02 -5.47
N PRO A 40 6.55 11.30 -5.73
CA PRO A 40 6.45 12.35 -4.72
C PRO A 40 5.02 12.78 -4.42
N GLU A 41 4.06 12.44 -5.28
CA GLU A 41 2.66 12.80 -5.11
C GLU A 41 2.05 12.06 -3.92
N THR A 42 1.13 12.74 -3.23
CA THR A 42 0.27 12.12 -2.23
C THR A 42 -0.88 11.37 -2.91
N ASP A 43 -1.59 10.55 -2.14
CA ASP A 43 -2.74 9.78 -2.62
C ASP A 43 -2.42 8.86 -3.81
N SER A 44 -1.18 8.44 -3.94
CA SER A 44 -0.85 7.36 -4.87
C SER A 44 -1.32 6.02 -4.29
N TYR A 45 -1.73 5.12 -5.17
CA TYR A 45 -2.23 3.82 -4.76
C TYR A 45 -1.45 2.68 -5.42
N VAL A 46 -1.51 1.54 -4.80
CA VAL A 46 -0.99 0.29 -5.33
C VAL A 46 -2.09 -0.77 -5.35
N LYS A 47 -1.94 -1.74 -6.23
CA LYS A 47 -2.74 -2.95 -6.23
C LYS A 47 -1.90 -4.09 -5.68
N ILE A 48 -2.38 -4.70 -4.62
CA ILE A 48 -1.68 -5.74 -3.89
C ILE A 48 -2.29 -7.08 -4.22
N GLU A 49 -1.47 -8.06 -4.56
CA GLU A 49 -1.88 -9.44 -4.75
C GLU A 49 -1.85 -10.17 -3.40
N LEU A 50 -3.00 -10.67 -2.99
CA LEU A 50 -3.18 -11.34 -1.71
C LEU A 50 -3.62 -12.80 -1.92
N ALA A 51 -3.04 -13.70 -1.17
CA ALA A 51 -3.48 -15.09 -1.14
C ALA A 51 -4.84 -15.22 -0.43
N ALA A 52 -5.76 -15.92 -1.06
CA ALA A 52 -7.08 -16.22 -0.52
C ALA A 52 -7.38 -17.72 -0.78
N GLY A 53 -6.90 -18.58 0.11
CA GLY A 53 -6.91 -20.02 -0.13
C GLY A 53 -6.03 -20.37 -1.33
N ASP A 54 -6.60 -21.06 -2.31
CA ASP A 54 -5.91 -21.44 -3.54
C ASP A 54 -5.94 -20.35 -4.62
N GLU A 55 -6.61 -19.24 -4.34
CA GLU A 55 -6.76 -18.14 -5.29
C GLU A 55 -5.90 -16.94 -4.89
N THR A 56 -5.64 -16.09 -5.86
CA THR A 56 -5.03 -14.78 -5.64
C THR A 56 -6.06 -13.70 -5.94
N VAL A 57 -6.27 -12.81 -5.00
CA VAL A 57 -7.14 -11.65 -5.17
C VAL A 57 -6.32 -10.38 -5.19
N VAL A 58 -6.83 -9.36 -5.86
CA VAL A 58 -6.17 -8.06 -5.96
C VAL A 58 -6.99 -7.03 -5.20
N ARG A 59 -6.34 -6.24 -4.36
CA ARG A 59 -6.98 -5.15 -3.62
C ARG A 59 -6.17 -3.87 -3.80
N THR A 60 -6.88 -2.75 -3.88
CA THR A 60 -6.27 -1.42 -4.06
C THR A 60 -6.15 -0.73 -2.71
N TYR A 61 -4.96 -0.20 -2.43
CA TYR A 61 -4.67 0.54 -1.20
C TYR A 61 -3.84 1.77 -1.48
N THR A 62 -4.09 2.82 -0.71
CA THR A 62 -3.28 4.03 -0.73
C THR A 62 -1.90 3.76 -0.12
N VAL A 63 -0.86 4.28 -0.77
CA VAL A 63 0.48 4.33 -0.17
C VAL A 63 0.50 5.46 0.85
N ARG A 64 0.48 5.11 2.11
CA ARG A 64 0.46 6.09 3.22
C ARG A 64 1.74 6.90 3.28
N ARG A 65 2.87 6.27 3.04
CA ARG A 65 4.20 6.89 3.06
C ARG A 65 5.18 6.07 2.25
N VAL A 66 6.09 6.78 1.60
CA VAL A 66 7.33 6.20 1.07
C VAL A 66 8.48 6.80 1.87
N ASP A 67 9.32 5.96 2.44
CA ASP A 67 10.54 6.36 3.13
C ASP A 67 11.75 5.84 2.37
N PRO A 68 12.40 6.69 1.54
CA PRO A 68 13.53 6.26 0.73
C PRO A 68 14.78 5.96 1.55
N ASP A 69 14.95 6.60 2.70
CA ASP A 69 16.11 6.37 3.56
C ASP A 69 16.02 5.02 4.27
N ALA A 70 14.85 4.71 4.81
CA ALA A 70 14.56 3.41 5.41
C ALA A 70 14.30 2.32 4.35
N ARG A 71 14.10 2.69 3.08
CA ARG A 71 13.78 1.80 1.96
C ARG A 71 12.49 1.01 2.20
N GLU A 72 11.44 1.72 2.58
CA GLU A 72 10.15 1.10 2.90
C GLU A 72 8.96 1.93 2.44
N ILE A 73 7.83 1.26 2.24
CA ILE A 73 6.53 1.89 2.04
C ILE A 73 5.56 1.42 3.12
N TRP A 74 4.63 2.28 3.49
CA TRP A 74 3.60 2.02 4.50
C TRP A 74 2.24 1.95 3.85
N ILE A 75 1.50 0.91 4.20
CA ILE A 75 0.12 0.71 3.76
C ILE A 75 -0.72 0.41 4.99
N ASP A 76 -1.75 1.22 5.21
CA ASP A 76 -2.66 1.06 6.33
C ASP A 76 -3.92 0.33 5.87
N PHE A 77 -4.19 -0.80 6.50
CA PHE A 77 -5.36 -1.64 6.24
C PHE A 77 -6.42 -1.36 7.30
N VAL A 78 -7.63 -1.03 6.87
CA VAL A 78 -8.77 -0.99 7.78
C VAL A 78 -9.13 -2.42 8.16
N VAL A 79 -9.26 -2.66 9.45
CA VAL A 79 -9.55 -3.97 9.99
C VAL A 79 -10.84 -3.89 10.80
N HIS A 80 -11.88 -4.50 10.29
CA HIS A 80 -13.19 -4.57 10.92
C HIS A 80 -13.76 -5.98 10.76
N GLY A 81 -13.79 -6.72 11.84
CA GLY A 81 -14.25 -8.11 11.82
C GLY A 81 -13.30 -9.03 11.02
N ASP A 82 -13.80 -10.21 10.69
CA ASP A 82 -13.05 -11.24 9.96
C ASP A 82 -13.54 -11.38 8.51
N GLU A 83 -14.33 -10.44 8.03
CA GLU A 83 -14.86 -10.44 6.69
C GLU A 83 -13.82 -9.94 5.67
N GLY A 84 -13.96 -10.42 4.44
CA GLY A 84 -13.07 -10.06 3.35
C GLY A 84 -11.72 -10.78 3.41
N VAL A 85 -10.78 -10.29 2.64
CA VAL A 85 -9.45 -10.92 2.48
C VAL A 85 -8.34 -10.06 3.06
N ALA A 86 -8.36 -8.77 2.79
CA ALA A 86 -7.25 -7.88 3.11
C ALA A 86 -7.09 -7.64 4.61
N GLY A 87 -8.17 -7.41 5.34
CA GLY A 87 -8.13 -7.21 6.79
C GLY A 87 -7.55 -8.42 7.54
N PRO A 88 -8.11 -9.62 7.39
CA PRO A 88 -7.54 -10.83 7.98
C PRO A 88 -6.10 -11.11 7.55
N TRP A 89 -5.77 -10.87 6.29
CA TRP A 89 -4.39 -10.99 5.80
C TRP A 89 -3.44 -10.06 6.56
N ALA A 90 -3.78 -8.78 6.67
CA ALA A 90 -2.95 -7.78 7.34
C ALA A 90 -2.71 -8.11 8.82
N ARG A 91 -3.71 -8.70 9.49
CA ARG A 91 -3.58 -9.12 10.89
C ARG A 91 -2.64 -10.30 11.08
N SER A 92 -2.54 -11.19 10.10
CA SER A 92 -1.86 -12.48 10.26
C SER A 92 -0.54 -12.58 9.50
N VAL A 93 -0.29 -11.67 8.55
CA VAL A 93 0.92 -11.72 7.74
C VAL A 93 2.17 -11.58 8.58
N GLN A 94 3.17 -12.41 8.28
CA GLN A 94 4.42 -12.44 9.01
C GLN A 94 5.54 -11.70 8.28
N PRO A 95 6.47 -11.09 9.01
CA PRO A 95 7.70 -10.57 8.41
C PRO A 95 8.40 -11.62 7.55
N GLY A 96 8.94 -11.22 6.43
CA GLY A 96 9.57 -12.10 5.45
C GLY A 96 8.65 -12.58 4.34
N THR A 97 7.32 -12.39 4.48
CA THR A 97 6.38 -12.73 3.42
C THR A 97 6.60 -11.83 2.21
N GLN A 98 6.67 -12.43 1.02
CA GLN A 98 6.76 -11.69 -0.22
C GLN A 98 5.39 -11.32 -0.75
N VAL A 99 5.26 -10.11 -1.27
CA VAL A 99 4.01 -9.54 -1.76
C VAL A 99 4.25 -8.89 -3.11
N VAL A 100 3.42 -9.23 -4.08
CA VAL A 100 3.47 -8.58 -5.39
C VAL A 100 2.61 -7.32 -5.35
N VAL A 101 3.21 -6.21 -5.70
CA VAL A 101 2.61 -4.87 -5.70
C VAL A 101 2.67 -4.30 -7.10
N ARG A 102 1.51 -3.89 -7.62
CA ARG A 102 1.39 -3.26 -8.94
C ARG A 102 1.15 -1.77 -8.80
N GLY A 103 1.82 -0.97 -9.60
CA GLY A 103 1.75 0.49 -9.54
C GLY A 103 3.07 1.10 -9.06
N PRO A 104 3.06 2.30 -8.47
CA PRO A 104 1.89 3.08 -8.06
C PRO A 104 1.12 3.68 -9.23
N GLY A 105 -0.18 3.84 -9.04
CA GLY A 105 -1.05 4.60 -9.91
C GLY A 105 -1.42 5.93 -9.29
N ALA A 106 -1.99 6.83 -10.08
CA ALA A 106 -2.48 8.16 -9.72
C ALA A 106 -1.69 8.86 -8.62
N GLY A 107 -2.05 10.05 -8.30
CA GLY A 107 -1.45 10.85 -7.23
C GLY A 107 -2.06 12.23 -7.25
N TYR A 108 -2.02 12.91 -6.14
CA TYR A 108 -2.53 14.25 -5.98
C TYR A 108 -1.37 15.22 -5.72
N ARG A 109 -1.39 16.36 -6.40
CA ARG A 109 -0.49 17.48 -6.15
C ARG A 109 -1.31 18.67 -5.70
N PRO A 110 -1.15 19.13 -4.45
CA PRO A 110 -1.82 20.34 -3.99
C PRO A 110 -1.42 21.55 -4.87
N ASP A 111 -2.40 22.37 -5.21
CA ASP A 111 -2.14 23.66 -5.84
C ASP A 111 -1.62 24.62 -4.76
N ARG A 112 -0.32 24.89 -4.78
CA ARG A 112 0.33 25.76 -3.81
C ARG A 112 -0.02 27.24 -3.95
N SER A 113 -0.69 27.61 -5.05
CA SER A 113 -1.18 28.97 -5.25
C SER A 113 -2.59 29.20 -4.68
N ALA A 114 -3.26 28.16 -4.24
CA ALA A 114 -4.58 28.27 -3.61
C ALA A 114 -4.46 28.96 -2.24
N ASP A 115 -5.43 29.84 -1.95
CA ASP A 115 -5.47 30.57 -0.68
C ASP A 115 -5.72 29.64 0.51
N PHE A 116 -6.44 28.54 0.29
CA PHE A 116 -6.71 27.53 1.32
C PHE A 116 -7.01 26.16 0.68
N HIS A 117 -6.85 25.11 1.47
CA HIS A 117 -7.21 23.75 1.11
C HIS A 117 -8.24 23.21 2.08
N LEU A 118 -9.29 22.59 1.53
CA LEU A 118 -10.28 21.84 2.32
C LEU A 118 -9.89 20.37 2.29
N LEU A 119 -9.79 19.79 3.47
CA LEU A 119 -9.49 18.37 3.64
C LEU A 119 -10.69 17.70 4.27
N ALA A 120 -11.11 16.59 3.70
CA ALA A 120 -12.13 15.72 4.26
C ALA A 120 -11.62 14.28 4.22
N GLY A 121 -11.94 13.52 5.24
CA GLY A 121 -11.56 12.13 5.32
C GLY A 121 -12.59 11.35 6.12
N ASP A 122 -12.57 10.04 5.94
CA ASP A 122 -13.26 9.08 6.76
C ASP A 122 -12.26 8.17 7.47
N GLU A 123 -12.65 6.99 7.92
CA GLU A 123 -11.79 6.02 8.57
C GLU A 123 -10.63 5.52 7.70
#